data_e2b83fd48037d0e10281dbd921883418
#
_entry.id   e2b83fd48037d0e10281dbd921883418
#
_cell.length_a   1.000
_cell.length_b   1.000
_cell.length_c   1.000
_cell.angle_alpha   90.00
_cell.angle_beta   90.00
_cell.angle_gamma   90.00
#
_symmetry.space_group_name_H-M   'P 1'
#
loop_
_entity.id
_entity.type
_entity.pdbx_description
1 polymer ?
#
loop_
_entity_poly.entity_id
_entity_poly.type
_entity_poly.pdbx_seq_one_letter_code
_entity_poly.pdbx_strand_id
1 'polypeptide(L)'
;VWAYYFYRLIQRAEKVTLVYDSRTEGMKNGEESRYIKQLEYHFGVPIKRGFVKANAAGDFSPKEIVKTEADVEAVRHARLSASALKNYLDCPAKFYYATVKRLRRQNEVSEDLDAGMLGDVYHGTMQRLYSPEMAGGKKVTDEYLAGLLRKRSAIKEIVRGLILEQLHSLEVTGRDLVVQDVIVEYVIKTLDRDRELLKTSGYDGFEILGLEKEFLHDIDGFHFVGYVDRMDSLRPGEIRIIDYKTGKVEDKDVNITDDNAEGIVEALFGPGNAGRPKIAFQLYLYDVFCRESKNYNGQRMVNVIYPPANLFTEPVKEVPVSETFMRLTEEK
;
A
#
# COMPACT_ATOMS: atom_id res chain seq x y z
N VAL A 1 32.01 12.61 5.03
CA VAL A 1 32.55 11.71 4.01
C VAL A 1 32.13 12.16 2.61
N TRP A 2 30.84 12.32 2.30
CA TRP A 2 30.32 12.67 0.97
C TRP A 2 30.82 14.03 0.44
N ALA A 3 30.91 15.06 1.30
CA ALA A 3 31.47 16.35 0.94
C ALA A 3 32.92 16.25 0.41
N TYR A 4 33.74 15.43 1.06
CA TYR A 4 35.12 15.19 0.65
C TYR A 4 35.16 14.60 -0.77
N TYR A 5 34.37 13.56 -1.04
CA TYR A 5 34.35 12.94 -2.37
C TYR A 5 33.82 13.88 -3.43
N PHE A 6 32.77 14.65 -3.14
CA PHE A 6 32.23 15.62 -4.06
C PHE A 6 33.28 16.67 -4.49
N TYR A 7 33.91 17.33 -3.50
CA TYR A 7 34.93 18.32 -3.80
C TYR A 7 36.19 17.72 -4.42
N ARG A 8 36.57 16.53 -4.01
CA ARG A 8 37.70 15.80 -4.57
C ARG A 8 37.46 15.45 -6.05
N LEU A 9 36.25 15.12 -6.43
CA LEU A 9 35.87 14.79 -7.79
C LEU A 9 35.98 16.01 -8.73
N ILE A 10 35.51 17.17 -8.28
CA ILE A 10 35.41 18.36 -9.13
C ILE A 10 36.68 19.24 -9.13
N GLN A 11 37.54 19.15 -8.13
CA GLN A 11 38.64 20.10 -7.90
C GLN A 11 39.67 20.19 -9.04
N ARG A 12 39.78 19.16 -9.90
CA ARG A 12 40.74 19.10 -11.01
C ARG A 12 40.07 19.21 -12.38
N ALA A 13 38.75 19.37 -12.41
CA ALA A 13 38.01 19.45 -13.65
C ALA A 13 38.03 20.87 -14.20
N GLU A 14 38.33 21.05 -15.49
CA GLU A 14 38.23 22.33 -16.20
C GLU A 14 36.78 22.75 -16.40
N LYS A 15 35.89 21.79 -16.57
CA LYS A 15 34.44 22.00 -16.75
C LYS A 15 33.66 20.95 -15.97
N VAL A 16 32.72 21.43 -15.19
CA VAL A 16 31.83 20.57 -14.40
C VAL A 16 30.37 20.80 -14.81
N THR A 17 29.63 19.75 -15.08
CA THR A 17 28.18 19.81 -15.31
C THR A 17 27.52 18.97 -14.24
N LEU A 18 26.65 19.58 -13.43
CA LEU A 18 25.88 18.92 -12.40
C LEU A 18 24.43 18.82 -12.90
N VAL A 19 23.88 17.61 -12.86
CA VAL A 19 22.50 17.35 -13.31
C VAL A 19 21.71 16.79 -12.13
N TYR A 20 20.52 17.32 -11.92
CA TYR A 20 19.60 16.80 -10.92
C TYR A 20 18.16 16.85 -11.42
N ASP A 21 17.30 16.01 -10.90
CA ASP A 21 15.88 16.01 -11.21
C ASP A 21 15.17 16.99 -10.26
N SER A 22 14.58 18.05 -10.83
CA SER A 22 13.87 19.08 -10.07
C SER A 22 12.38 18.73 -9.80
N ARG A 23 11.91 17.57 -10.25
CA ARG A 23 10.53 17.14 -10.01
C ARG A 23 10.35 16.69 -8.58
N THR A 24 9.22 17.07 -7.98
CA THR A 24 8.78 16.55 -6.70
C THR A 24 7.77 15.44 -6.95
N GLU A 25 8.10 14.21 -6.58
CA GLU A 25 7.23 13.05 -6.75
C GLU A 25 7.15 12.25 -5.45
N GLY A 26 5.97 12.21 -4.85
CA GLY A 26 5.73 11.55 -3.57
C GLY A 26 6.60 12.14 -2.46
N MET A 27 7.41 11.30 -1.83
CA MET A 27 8.35 11.70 -0.76
C MET A 27 9.71 12.18 -1.27
N LYS A 28 9.96 12.15 -2.59
CA LYS A 28 11.21 12.63 -3.20
C LYS A 28 11.07 14.11 -3.52
N ASN A 29 11.89 14.96 -2.89
CA ASN A 29 12.01 16.37 -3.24
C ASN A 29 13.11 16.55 -4.26
N GLY A 30 12.78 17.15 -5.40
CA GLY A 30 13.73 17.54 -6.43
C GLY A 30 14.53 18.79 -6.05
N GLU A 31 15.19 18.77 -4.88
CA GLU A 31 15.95 19.90 -4.38
C GLU A 31 17.41 19.90 -4.89
N GLU A 32 17.90 21.09 -5.11
CA GLU A 32 19.31 21.31 -5.45
C GLU A 32 20.22 20.91 -4.28
N SER A 33 21.25 20.11 -4.57
CA SER A 33 22.19 19.67 -3.55
C SER A 33 22.82 20.88 -2.79
N ARG A 34 22.93 20.76 -1.47
CA ARG A 34 23.61 21.74 -0.62
C ARG A 34 25.04 22.06 -1.09
N TYR A 35 25.71 21.13 -1.76
CA TYR A 35 27.06 21.35 -2.27
C TYR A 35 27.10 22.33 -3.43
N ILE A 36 26.06 22.38 -4.25
CA ILE A 36 25.93 23.39 -5.31
C ILE A 36 25.77 24.78 -4.70
N LYS A 37 24.94 24.91 -3.66
CA LYS A 37 24.78 26.15 -2.91
C LYS A 37 26.08 26.58 -2.22
N GLN A 38 26.87 25.64 -1.69
CA GLN A 38 28.19 25.93 -1.12
C GLN A 38 29.17 26.42 -2.18
N LEU A 39 29.20 25.82 -3.37
CA LEU A 39 30.04 26.30 -4.47
C LEU A 39 29.70 27.74 -4.84
N GLU A 40 28.42 28.07 -4.96
CA GLU A 40 27.97 29.40 -5.34
C GLU A 40 28.18 30.44 -4.25
N TYR A 41 27.67 30.20 -3.04
CA TYR A 41 27.61 31.23 -1.98
C TYR A 41 28.84 31.26 -1.07
N HIS A 42 29.50 30.11 -0.85
CA HIS A 42 30.68 30.07 0.02
C HIS A 42 31.98 30.19 -0.76
N PHE A 43 32.08 29.51 -1.92
CA PHE A 43 33.30 29.55 -2.75
C PHE A 43 33.23 30.56 -3.92
N GLY A 44 32.11 31.21 -4.14
CA GLY A 44 31.95 32.23 -5.18
C GLY A 44 32.10 31.69 -6.62
N VAL A 45 31.88 30.40 -6.84
CA VAL A 45 32.00 29.79 -8.17
C VAL A 45 30.81 30.20 -9.05
N PRO A 46 31.06 30.79 -10.24
CA PRO A 46 29.98 31.17 -11.14
C PRO A 46 29.28 29.95 -11.72
N ILE A 47 27.99 29.81 -11.45
CA ILE A 47 27.18 28.68 -11.91
C ILE A 47 26.22 29.16 -13.00
N LYS A 48 26.30 28.53 -14.17
CA LYS A 48 25.29 28.70 -15.23
C LYS A 48 24.19 27.66 -15.04
N ARG A 49 22.94 28.11 -14.85
CA ARG A 49 21.78 27.24 -14.75
C ARG A 49 21.06 27.09 -16.08
N GLY A 50 20.64 25.90 -16.39
CA GLY A 50 19.84 25.58 -17.57
C GLY A 50 18.84 24.47 -17.26
N PHE A 51 17.77 24.43 -18.02
CA PHE A 51 16.78 23.38 -17.94
C PHE A 51 16.89 22.49 -19.18
N VAL A 52 17.04 21.19 -18.95
CA VAL A 52 16.92 20.19 -20.00
C VAL A 52 15.55 19.54 -19.85
N LYS A 53 14.63 19.84 -20.77
CA LYS A 53 13.43 19.02 -20.89
C LYS A 53 13.82 17.78 -21.67
N ALA A 54 13.88 16.64 -21.01
CA ALA A 54 13.95 15.36 -21.71
C ALA A 54 12.59 15.16 -22.41
N ASN A 55 12.46 15.64 -23.64
CA ASN A 55 11.39 15.19 -24.50
C ASN A 55 11.74 13.76 -24.89
N ALA A 56 11.14 12.80 -24.22
CA ALA A 56 11.08 11.43 -24.69
C ALA A 56 10.12 11.37 -25.91
N ALA A 57 10.39 12.17 -26.93
CA ALA A 57 9.76 12.06 -28.24
C ALA A 57 10.45 10.95 -29.04
N GLY A 58 10.51 9.75 -28.47
CA GLY A 58 10.61 8.54 -29.25
C GLY A 58 9.22 8.25 -29.82
N ASP A 59 9.19 7.82 -31.06
CA ASP A 59 7.97 7.30 -31.68
C ASP A 59 7.56 6.01 -30.93
N PHE A 60 6.88 6.18 -29.77
CA PHE A 60 6.31 5.11 -28.98
C PHE A 60 4.98 4.69 -29.61
N SER A 61 5.01 4.28 -30.86
CA SER A 61 3.90 3.52 -31.43
C SER A 61 3.75 2.26 -30.58
N PRO A 62 2.61 2.03 -29.93
CA PRO A 62 2.40 0.82 -29.15
C PRO A 62 2.58 -0.37 -30.08
N LYS A 63 3.60 -1.21 -29.81
CA LYS A 63 3.78 -2.44 -30.56
C LYS A 63 2.61 -3.36 -30.29
N GLU A 64 1.98 -3.85 -31.36
CA GLU A 64 0.94 -4.85 -31.22
C GLU A 64 1.51 -6.11 -30.58
N ILE A 65 0.86 -6.56 -29.51
CA ILE A 65 1.24 -7.80 -28.81
C ILE A 65 0.34 -8.90 -29.31
N VAL A 66 0.88 -9.77 -30.14
CA VAL A 66 0.17 -10.98 -30.60
C VAL A 66 0.23 -12.03 -29.49
N LYS A 67 -0.94 -12.41 -28.97
CA LYS A 67 -1.08 -13.42 -27.93
C LYS A 67 -0.89 -14.82 -28.55
N THR A 68 -0.10 -15.65 -27.91
CA THR A 68 0.07 -17.06 -28.25
C THR A 68 -0.76 -17.96 -27.33
N GLU A 69 -0.99 -19.23 -27.73
CA GLU A 69 -1.64 -20.21 -26.85
C GLU A 69 -0.90 -20.38 -25.52
N ALA A 70 0.43 -20.35 -25.55
CA ALA A 70 1.25 -20.40 -24.35
C ALA A 70 1.03 -19.19 -23.41
N ASP A 71 0.73 -18.00 -23.95
CA ASP A 71 0.41 -16.82 -23.15
C ASP A 71 -0.95 -16.96 -22.48
N VAL A 72 -1.94 -17.53 -23.17
CA VAL A 72 -3.28 -17.81 -22.60
C VAL A 72 -3.16 -18.83 -21.47
N GLU A 73 -2.40 -19.89 -21.69
CA GLU A 73 -2.15 -20.93 -20.68
C GLU A 73 -1.40 -20.37 -19.48
N ALA A 74 -0.42 -19.47 -19.70
CA ALA A 74 0.28 -18.80 -18.62
C ALA A 74 -0.66 -17.95 -17.74
N VAL A 75 -1.72 -17.32 -18.29
CA VAL A 75 -2.73 -16.60 -17.52
C VAL A 75 -3.60 -17.56 -16.70
N ARG A 76 -3.99 -18.72 -17.26
CA ARG A 76 -4.79 -19.72 -16.54
C ARG A 76 -4.06 -20.26 -15.30
N HIS A 77 -2.73 -20.41 -15.40
CA HIS A 77 -1.91 -20.84 -14.27
C HIS A 77 -1.37 -19.69 -13.40
N ALA A 78 -1.68 -18.45 -13.75
CA ALA A 78 -1.26 -17.30 -12.96
C ALA A 78 -2.16 -17.13 -11.73
N ARG A 79 -1.56 -16.71 -10.61
CA ARG A 79 -2.31 -16.23 -9.45
C ARG A 79 -2.71 -14.78 -9.69
N LEU A 80 -3.99 -14.53 -9.92
CA LEU A 80 -4.53 -13.22 -10.25
C LEU A 80 -4.96 -12.49 -8.99
N SER A 81 -4.16 -11.53 -8.56
CA SER A 81 -4.52 -10.64 -7.45
C SER A 81 -5.36 -9.44 -7.94
N ALA A 82 -6.02 -8.75 -7.01
CA ALA A 82 -6.70 -7.48 -7.30
C ALA A 82 -5.79 -6.48 -8.04
N SER A 83 -4.50 -6.43 -7.68
CA SER A 83 -3.51 -5.59 -8.36
C SER A 83 -3.20 -6.06 -9.78
N ALA A 84 -3.18 -7.37 -10.02
CA ALA A 84 -2.98 -7.93 -11.37
C ALA A 84 -4.17 -7.60 -12.27
N LEU A 85 -5.40 -7.80 -11.78
CA LEU A 85 -6.63 -7.44 -12.51
C LEU A 85 -6.71 -5.94 -12.80
N LYS A 86 -6.37 -5.11 -11.81
CA LYS A 86 -6.27 -3.68 -12.02
C LYS A 86 -5.25 -3.33 -13.11
N ASN A 87 -4.07 -3.96 -13.11
CA ASN A 87 -3.10 -3.74 -14.18
C ASN A 87 -3.66 -4.11 -15.55
N TYR A 88 -4.48 -5.16 -15.64
CA TYR A 88 -5.18 -5.53 -16.87
C TYR A 88 -6.14 -4.45 -17.34
N LEU A 89 -6.96 -3.94 -16.42
CA LEU A 89 -7.94 -2.88 -16.70
C LEU A 89 -7.27 -1.54 -17.06
N ASP A 90 -6.18 -1.18 -16.39
CA ASP A 90 -5.48 0.10 -16.61
C ASP A 90 -4.61 0.06 -17.88
N CYS A 91 -3.92 -1.05 -18.12
CA CYS A 91 -3.02 -1.22 -19.27
C CYS A 91 -2.77 -2.70 -19.56
N PRO A 92 -3.43 -3.30 -20.55
CA PRO A 92 -3.24 -4.70 -20.92
C PRO A 92 -1.78 -5.07 -21.21
N ALA A 93 -0.98 -4.15 -21.77
CA ALA A 93 0.45 -4.37 -22.00
C ALA A 93 1.21 -4.52 -20.67
N LYS A 94 0.89 -3.69 -19.68
CA LYS A 94 1.48 -3.80 -18.32
C LYS A 94 1.15 -5.14 -17.69
N PHE A 95 -0.10 -5.57 -17.78
CA PHE A 95 -0.53 -6.88 -17.31
C PHE A 95 0.25 -8.01 -18.02
N TYR A 96 0.33 -7.95 -19.35
CA TYR A 96 1.05 -8.92 -20.15
C TYR A 96 2.50 -9.06 -19.69
N TYR A 97 3.23 -7.97 -19.60
CA TYR A 97 4.63 -8.04 -19.19
C TYR A 97 4.79 -8.44 -17.71
N ALA A 98 3.99 -7.91 -16.83
CA ALA A 98 4.12 -8.17 -15.39
C ALA A 98 3.61 -9.57 -14.99
N THR A 99 2.45 -9.99 -15.52
CA THR A 99 1.76 -11.23 -15.10
C THR A 99 2.11 -12.41 -16.02
N VAL A 100 1.99 -12.22 -17.33
CA VAL A 100 2.21 -13.31 -18.31
C VAL A 100 3.69 -13.58 -18.50
N LYS A 101 4.47 -12.54 -18.79
CA LYS A 101 5.93 -12.66 -19.00
C LYS A 101 6.74 -12.60 -17.70
N ARG A 102 6.10 -12.30 -16.57
CA ARG A 102 6.73 -12.22 -15.24
C ARG A 102 7.96 -11.30 -15.19
N LEU A 103 7.95 -10.25 -16.03
CA LEU A 103 9.01 -9.25 -16.02
C LEU A 103 8.83 -8.37 -14.78
N ARG A 104 9.83 -8.34 -13.93
CA ARG A 104 9.88 -7.45 -12.76
C ARG A 104 10.92 -6.38 -13.02
N ARG A 105 10.63 -5.15 -12.60
CA ARG A 105 11.69 -4.16 -12.46
C ARG A 105 12.71 -4.71 -11.46
N GLN A 106 14.00 -4.56 -11.78
CA GLN A 106 15.01 -4.77 -10.76
C GLN A 106 14.74 -3.78 -9.62
N ASN A 107 14.68 -4.30 -8.40
CA ASN A 107 14.59 -3.42 -7.23
C ASN A 107 15.90 -2.62 -7.19
N GLU A 108 15.81 -1.32 -7.45
CA GLU A 108 16.89 -0.42 -7.10
C GLU A 108 17.02 -0.43 -5.58
N VAL A 109 18.23 -0.65 -5.09
CA VAL A 109 18.50 -0.52 -3.65
C VAL A 109 18.21 0.93 -3.29
N SER A 110 17.12 1.18 -2.59
CA SER A 110 16.78 2.51 -2.11
C SER A 110 17.61 2.79 -0.85
N GLU A 111 18.26 3.95 -0.82
CA GLU A 111 18.96 4.41 0.39
C GLU A 111 17.98 4.94 1.45
N ASP A 112 16.76 5.32 1.03
CA ASP A 112 15.69 5.89 1.87
C ASP A 112 14.39 5.11 1.70
N LEU A 113 13.54 5.13 2.73
CA LEU A 113 12.19 4.57 2.67
C LEU A 113 11.32 5.31 1.66
N ASP A 114 10.71 4.56 0.75
CA ASP A 114 9.66 5.06 -0.12
C ASP A 114 8.25 4.85 0.47
N ALA A 115 7.22 5.31 -0.24
CA ALA A 115 5.83 5.19 0.23
C ALA A 115 5.33 3.74 0.30
N GLY A 116 5.84 2.86 -0.56
CA GLY A 116 5.51 1.43 -0.53
C GLY A 116 6.11 0.76 0.69
N MET A 117 7.41 0.96 0.92
CA MET A 117 8.12 0.44 2.09
C MET A 117 7.52 0.94 3.42
N LEU A 118 7.06 2.22 3.47
CA LEU A 118 6.32 2.74 4.62
C LEU A 118 5.06 1.90 4.89
N GLY A 119 4.31 1.59 3.83
CA GLY A 119 3.13 0.71 3.92
C GLY A 119 3.50 -0.66 4.47
N ASP A 120 4.51 -1.31 3.88
CA ASP A 120 4.94 -2.66 4.28
C ASP A 120 5.39 -2.70 5.75
N VAL A 121 6.14 -1.70 6.21
CA VAL A 121 6.56 -1.58 7.62
C VAL A 121 5.36 -1.39 8.55
N TYR A 122 4.38 -0.57 8.15
CA TYR A 122 3.17 -0.37 8.94
C TYR A 122 2.36 -1.67 9.04
N HIS A 123 2.06 -2.34 7.92
CA HIS A 123 1.34 -3.62 7.89
C HIS A 123 2.06 -4.70 8.71
N GLY A 124 3.37 -4.86 8.52
CA GLY A 124 4.17 -5.80 9.29
C GLY A 124 4.18 -5.51 10.80
N THR A 125 4.13 -4.22 11.19
CA THR A 125 4.00 -3.83 12.60
C THR A 125 2.65 -4.22 13.16
N MET A 126 1.56 -3.92 12.44
CA MET A 126 0.20 -4.29 12.86
C MET A 126 0.05 -5.80 12.96
N GLN A 127 0.56 -6.56 11.99
CA GLN A 127 0.57 -8.01 12.01
C GLN A 127 1.27 -8.56 13.26
N ARG A 128 2.46 -8.06 13.59
CA ARG A 128 3.21 -8.49 14.77
C ARG A 128 2.46 -8.17 16.07
N LEU A 129 1.89 -6.97 16.20
CA LEU A 129 1.19 -6.54 17.40
C LEU A 129 -0.12 -7.32 17.65
N TYR A 130 -0.80 -7.75 16.61
CA TYR A 130 -2.04 -8.54 16.71
C TYR A 130 -1.80 -10.05 16.65
N SER A 131 -0.56 -10.49 16.50
CA SER A 131 -0.26 -11.92 16.49
C SER A 131 -0.63 -12.58 17.81
N PRO A 132 -1.10 -13.86 17.79
CA PRO A 132 -1.45 -14.59 19.00
C PRO A 132 -0.29 -14.70 20.00
N GLU A 133 0.95 -14.71 19.50
CA GLU A 133 2.17 -14.76 20.32
C GLU A 133 2.33 -13.50 21.17
N MET A 134 2.05 -12.33 20.58
CA MET A 134 2.16 -11.04 21.26
C MET A 134 0.95 -10.76 22.15
N ALA A 135 -0.25 -11.13 21.69
CA ALA A 135 -1.49 -10.89 22.43
C ALA A 135 -1.77 -11.94 23.53
N GLY A 136 -0.98 -13.01 23.60
CA GLY A 136 -1.19 -14.10 24.53
C GLY A 136 -2.39 -14.98 24.19
N GLY A 137 -2.86 -14.95 22.95
CA GLY A 137 -3.99 -15.70 22.42
C GLY A 137 -4.65 -14.98 21.25
N LYS A 138 -5.75 -15.54 20.74
CA LYS A 138 -6.47 -14.95 19.60
C LYS A 138 -7.31 -13.72 19.96
N LYS A 139 -7.66 -13.53 21.25
CA LYS A 139 -8.52 -12.43 21.70
C LYS A 139 -7.69 -11.21 22.05
N VAL A 140 -7.95 -10.11 21.36
CA VAL A 140 -7.37 -8.78 21.62
C VAL A 140 -8.34 -8.01 22.52
N THR A 141 -7.87 -7.65 23.72
CA THR A 141 -8.69 -6.97 24.74
C THR A 141 -8.33 -5.49 24.91
N ASP A 142 -9.21 -4.69 25.53
CA ASP A 142 -8.90 -3.28 25.88
C ASP A 142 -7.65 -3.18 26.78
N GLU A 143 -7.48 -4.13 27.71
CA GLU A 143 -6.30 -4.15 28.60
C GLU A 143 -5.01 -4.38 27.83
N TYR A 144 -5.01 -5.31 26.87
CA TYR A 144 -3.87 -5.57 25.99
C TYR A 144 -3.50 -4.32 25.18
N LEU A 145 -4.49 -3.70 24.51
CA LEU A 145 -4.29 -2.48 23.72
C LEU A 145 -3.78 -1.33 24.59
N ALA A 146 -4.36 -1.14 25.78
CA ALA A 146 -3.88 -0.14 26.75
C ALA A 146 -2.43 -0.44 27.20
N GLY A 147 -2.06 -1.69 27.30
CA GLY A 147 -0.69 -2.13 27.60
C GLY A 147 0.30 -1.75 26.51
N LEU A 148 -0.07 -1.95 25.24
CA LEU A 148 0.74 -1.55 24.09
C LEU A 148 0.94 -0.03 24.02
N LEU A 149 -0.14 0.73 24.19
CA LEU A 149 -0.08 2.21 24.17
C LEU A 149 0.83 2.79 25.24
N ARG A 150 0.94 2.15 26.41
CA ARG A 150 1.91 2.54 27.46
C ARG A 150 3.36 2.21 27.10
N LYS A 151 3.60 1.27 26.18
CA LYS A 151 4.92 0.79 25.79
C LYS A 151 5.36 1.31 24.42
N ARG A 152 5.24 2.62 24.21
CA ARG A 152 5.61 3.26 22.94
C ARG A 152 7.01 2.89 22.44
N SER A 153 7.99 2.74 23.35
CA SER A 153 9.35 2.34 22.99
C SER A 153 9.41 0.94 22.37
N ALA A 154 8.59 0.00 22.85
CA ALA A 154 8.53 -1.34 22.27
C ALA A 154 7.93 -1.33 20.84
N ILE A 155 6.89 -0.52 20.60
CA ILE A 155 6.36 -0.30 19.25
C ILE A 155 7.45 0.28 18.35
N LYS A 156 8.18 1.30 18.82
CA LYS A 156 9.27 1.92 18.06
C LYS A 156 10.38 0.92 17.69
N GLU A 157 10.73 -0.01 18.57
CA GLU A 157 11.72 -1.06 18.27
C GLU A 157 11.20 -2.06 17.21
N ILE A 158 9.92 -2.42 17.23
CA ILE A 158 9.33 -3.27 16.19
C ILE A 158 9.40 -2.56 14.83
N VAL A 159 8.97 -1.30 14.76
CA VAL A 159 9.02 -0.47 13.54
C VAL A 159 10.47 -0.35 13.05
N ARG A 160 11.41 -0.06 13.96
CA ARG A 160 12.84 0.04 13.62
C ARG A 160 13.38 -1.25 13.02
N GLY A 161 13.06 -2.40 13.62
CA GLY A 161 13.48 -3.71 13.10
C GLY A 161 12.99 -3.95 11.69
N LEU A 162 11.72 -3.65 11.40
CA LEU A 162 11.15 -3.80 10.06
C LEU A 162 11.75 -2.83 9.04
N ILE A 163 12.07 -1.59 9.44
CA ILE A 163 12.78 -0.64 8.57
C ILE A 163 14.16 -1.17 8.19
N LEU A 164 14.92 -1.69 9.16
CA LEU A 164 16.24 -2.25 8.91
C LEU A 164 16.19 -3.48 7.99
N GLU A 165 15.14 -4.31 8.12
CA GLU A 165 14.88 -5.45 7.23
C GLU A 165 14.62 -4.97 5.80
N GLN A 166 13.80 -3.92 5.60
CA GLN A 166 13.44 -3.37 4.29
C GLN A 166 14.62 -2.68 3.59
N LEU A 167 15.40 -1.90 4.34
CA LEU A 167 16.54 -1.16 3.79
C LEU A 167 17.81 -2.01 3.70
N HIS A 168 17.81 -3.25 4.23
CA HIS A 168 19.02 -4.06 4.38
C HIS A 168 20.17 -3.29 5.03
N SER A 169 19.84 -2.43 6.01
CA SER A 169 20.76 -1.53 6.70
C SER A 169 20.96 -1.95 8.16
N LEU A 170 22.03 -1.48 8.78
CA LEU A 170 22.30 -1.70 10.21
C LEU A 170 21.80 -0.54 11.09
N GLU A 171 21.50 0.60 10.47
CA GLU A 171 21.08 1.81 11.19
C GLU A 171 19.98 2.54 10.43
N VAL A 172 19.03 3.10 11.18
CA VAL A 172 18.04 4.06 10.66
C VAL A 172 18.61 5.45 10.84
N THR A 173 18.77 6.21 9.78
CA THR A 173 19.44 7.52 9.82
C THR A 173 18.68 8.58 9.01
N GLY A 174 19.03 9.84 9.23
CA GLY A 174 18.54 10.93 8.41
C GLY A 174 17.01 11.06 8.40
N ARG A 175 16.44 11.07 7.20
CA ARG A 175 15.01 11.19 6.95
C ARG A 175 14.22 9.99 7.48
N ASP A 176 14.79 8.80 7.45
CA ASP A 176 14.08 7.58 7.85
C ASP A 176 13.76 7.55 9.36
N LEU A 177 14.50 8.32 10.19
CA LEU A 177 14.12 8.54 11.59
C LEU A 177 12.77 9.26 11.72
N VAL A 178 12.50 10.23 10.83
CA VAL A 178 11.21 10.94 10.81
C VAL A 178 10.11 10.02 10.31
N VAL A 179 10.38 9.24 9.26
CA VAL A 179 9.44 8.24 8.73
C VAL A 179 9.13 7.19 9.80
N GLN A 180 10.12 6.71 10.54
CA GLN A 180 9.92 5.82 11.68
C GLN A 180 8.94 6.39 12.70
N ASP A 181 9.12 7.65 13.10
CA ASP A 181 8.24 8.30 14.08
C ASP A 181 6.82 8.47 13.52
N VAL A 182 6.66 8.78 12.24
CA VAL A 182 5.34 8.82 11.56
C VAL A 182 4.65 7.46 11.59
N ILE A 183 5.38 6.37 11.28
CA ILE A 183 4.80 5.02 11.33
C ILE A 183 4.38 4.68 12.77
N VAL A 184 5.19 5.01 13.76
CA VAL A 184 4.85 4.80 15.18
C VAL A 184 3.56 5.52 15.56
N GLU A 185 3.37 6.79 15.12
CA GLU A 185 2.13 7.53 15.35
C GLU A 185 0.93 6.88 14.65
N TYR A 186 1.11 6.40 13.43
CA TYR A 186 0.05 5.69 12.70
C TYR A 186 -0.39 4.43 13.46
N VAL A 187 0.57 3.64 13.94
CA VAL A 187 0.30 2.44 14.75
C VAL A 187 -0.43 2.80 16.03
N ILE A 188 0.05 3.78 16.80
CA ILE A 188 -0.58 4.24 18.04
C ILE A 188 -2.01 4.67 17.77
N LYS A 189 -2.23 5.45 16.72
CA LYS A 189 -3.57 5.95 16.39
C LYS A 189 -4.54 4.82 16.01
N THR A 190 -4.04 3.81 15.29
CA THR A 190 -4.84 2.62 14.96
C THR A 190 -5.21 1.83 16.21
N LEU A 191 -4.27 1.60 17.13
CA LEU A 191 -4.53 0.94 18.42
C LEU A 191 -5.55 1.73 19.27
N ASP A 192 -5.45 3.07 19.27
CA ASP A 192 -6.41 3.94 19.96
C ASP A 192 -7.82 3.78 19.37
N ARG A 193 -7.96 3.72 18.05
CA ARG A 193 -9.26 3.53 17.38
C ARG A 193 -9.87 2.16 17.68
N ASP A 194 -9.09 1.10 17.70
CA ASP A 194 -9.58 -0.21 18.11
C ASP A 194 -10.01 -0.22 19.58
N ARG A 195 -9.30 0.49 20.43
CA ARG A 195 -9.67 0.65 21.84
C ARG A 195 -10.96 1.47 22.02
N GLU A 196 -11.14 2.54 21.28
CA GLU A 196 -12.38 3.30 21.23
C GLU A 196 -13.57 2.45 20.79
N LEU A 197 -13.36 1.60 19.76
CA LEU A 197 -14.35 0.66 19.29
C LEU A 197 -14.79 -0.31 20.38
N LEU A 198 -13.86 -0.89 21.15
CA LEU A 198 -14.20 -1.78 22.27
C LEU A 198 -15.02 -1.05 23.33
N LYS A 199 -14.61 0.16 23.70
CA LYS A 199 -15.33 0.96 24.70
C LYS A 199 -16.75 1.34 24.28
N THR A 200 -16.92 1.69 23.00
CA THR A 200 -18.23 2.12 22.48
C THR A 200 -19.16 0.95 22.18
N SER A 201 -18.61 -0.20 21.78
CA SER A 201 -19.38 -1.40 21.48
C SER A 201 -19.84 -2.17 22.73
N GLY A 202 -19.18 -1.96 23.87
CA GLY A 202 -19.42 -2.72 25.10
C GLY A 202 -18.85 -4.13 25.13
N TYR A 203 -18.06 -4.50 24.12
CA TYR A 203 -17.34 -5.79 24.09
C TYR A 203 -15.97 -5.65 24.79
N ASP A 204 -15.55 -6.70 25.46
CA ASP A 204 -14.27 -6.75 26.18
C ASP A 204 -13.06 -7.05 25.28
N GLY A 205 -13.30 -7.42 24.03
CA GLY A 205 -12.28 -7.71 23.03
C GLY A 205 -12.88 -8.18 21.71
N PHE A 206 -12.03 -8.32 20.69
CA PHE A 206 -12.34 -8.97 19.42
C PHE A 206 -11.41 -10.17 19.19
N GLU A 207 -11.90 -11.18 18.47
CA GLU A 207 -11.12 -12.39 18.16
C GLU A 207 -10.46 -12.25 16.79
N ILE A 208 -9.12 -12.43 16.71
CA ILE A 208 -8.38 -12.47 15.45
C ILE A 208 -8.66 -13.81 14.74
N LEU A 209 -9.22 -13.72 13.55
CA LEU A 209 -9.52 -14.85 12.66
C LEU A 209 -8.42 -15.09 11.62
N GLY A 210 -7.65 -14.05 11.31
CA GLY A 210 -6.52 -14.10 10.38
C GLY A 210 -5.79 -12.78 10.27
N LEU A 211 -4.48 -12.87 10.04
CA LEU A 211 -3.58 -11.74 9.75
C LEU A 211 -2.83 -12.06 8.47
N GLU A 212 -2.75 -11.14 7.52
CA GLU A 212 -2.17 -11.36 6.18
C GLU A 212 -2.67 -12.67 5.56
N LYS A 213 -3.98 -12.90 5.70
CA LYS A 213 -4.56 -14.18 5.34
C LYS A 213 -4.72 -14.33 3.85
N GLU A 214 -4.07 -15.35 3.29
CA GLU A 214 -4.22 -15.72 1.89
C GLU A 214 -5.57 -16.42 1.65
N PHE A 215 -6.28 -15.98 0.62
CA PHE A 215 -7.43 -16.64 0.05
C PHE A 215 -7.11 -17.04 -1.38
N LEU A 216 -7.44 -18.28 -1.71
CA LEU A 216 -7.36 -18.81 -3.07
C LEU A 216 -8.76 -19.18 -3.52
N HIS A 217 -9.14 -18.73 -4.70
CA HIS A 217 -10.44 -19.01 -5.25
C HIS A 217 -10.34 -19.24 -6.77
N ASP A 218 -11.02 -20.27 -7.24
CA ASP A 218 -11.04 -20.63 -8.65
C ASP A 218 -12.37 -20.20 -9.27
N ILE A 219 -12.32 -19.29 -10.25
CA ILE A 219 -13.47 -18.83 -11.00
C ILE A 219 -13.20 -19.11 -12.49
N ASP A 220 -14.05 -19.89 -13.14
CA ASP A 220 -13.98 -20.19 -14.59
C ASP A 220 -12.60 -20.70 -15.06
N GLY A 221 -11.91 -21.43 -14.21
CA GLY A 221 -10.57 -21.99 -14.51
C GLY A 221 -9.43 -20.99 -14.37
N PHE A 222 -9.68 -19.84 -13.75
CA PHE A 222 -8.65 -18.89 -13.35
C PHE A 222 -8.43 -18.93 -11.84
N HIS A 223 -7.20 -18.76 -11.41
CA HIS A 223 -6.81 -18.81 -9.99
C HIS A 223 -6.69 -17.39 -9.43
N PHE A 224 -7.65 -17.00 -8.61
CA PHE A 224 -7.62 -15.71 -7.93
C PHE A 224 -6.96 -15.83 -6.56
N VAL A 225 -6.23 -14.79 -6.18
CA VAL A 225 -5.57 -14.69 -4.87
C VAL A 225 -5.87 -13.34 -4.23
N GLY A 226 -6.20 -13.36 -2.95
CA GLY A 226 -6.34 -12.17 -2.12
C GLY A 226 -5.56 -12.34 -0.81
N TYR A 227 -5.03 -11.24 -0.31
CA TYR A 227 -4.43 -11.18 1.02
C TYR A 227 -5.22 -10.16 1.83
N VAL A 228 -5.84 -10.61 2.91
CA VAL A 228 -6.59 -9.75 3.82
C VAL A 228 -5.68 -9.39 5.00
N ASP A 229 -5.44 -8.11 5.20
CA ASP A 229 -4.51 -7.61 6.21
C ASP A 229 -4.89 -8.10 7.61
N ARG A 230 -6.17 -7.94 7.99
CA ARG A 230 -6.72 -8.45 9.24
C ARG A 230 -8.17 -8.90 9.08
N MET A 231 -8.47 -10.06 9.60
CA MET A 231 -9.83 -10.53 9.82
C MET A 231 -10.06 -10.69 11.31
N ASP A 232 -11.14 -10.16 11.82
CA ASP A 232 -11.52 -10.35 13.22
C ASP A 232 -13.04 -10.46 13.40
N SER A 233 -13.46 -10.88 14.58
CA SER A 233 -14.85 -10.91 15.00
C SER A 233 -15.02 -10.13 16.28
N LEU A 234 -15.79 -9.06 16.21
CA LEU A 234 -16.19 -8.27 17.38
C LEU A 234 -17.51 -8.79 17.96
N ARG A 235 -18.42 -9.25 17.09
CA ARG A 235 -19.76 -9.74 17.45
C ARG A 235 -19.96 -11.16 16.92
N PRO A 236 -20.68 -12.01 17.65
CA PRO A 236 -21.04 -13.35 17.16
C PRO A 236 -21.75 -13.28 15.80
N GLY A 237 -21.32 -14.10 14.84
CA GLY A 237 -21.89 -14.14 13.50
C GLY A 237 -21.47 -13.00 12.57
N GLU A 238 -20.53 -12.16 12.97
CA GLU A 238 -20.00 -11.06 12.18
C GLU A 238 -18.48 -11.21 12.01
N ILE A 239 -18.01 -11.02 10.78
CA ILE A 239 -16.59 -10.99 10.43
C ILE A 239 -16.28 -9.61 9.90
N ARG A 240 -15.29 -8.94 10.49
CA ARG A 240 -14.73 -7.71 9.94
C ARG A 240 -13.54 -8.06 9.07
N ILE A 241 -13.56 -7.56 7.85
CA ILE A 241 -12.48 -7.62 6.88
C ILE A 241 -11.81 -6.26 6.88
N ILE A 242 -10.61 -6.19 7.39
CA ILE A 242 -9.90 -4.94 7.63
C ILE A 242 -8.75 -4.82 6.67
N ASP A 243 -8.68 -3.66 6.01
CA ASP A 243 -7.64 -3.29 5.07
C ASP A 243 -7.01 -1.97 5.52
N TYR A 244 -5.69 -1.95 5.60
CA TYR A 244 -4.91 -0.79 5.99
C TYR A 244 -4.44 -0.02 4.76
N LYS A 245 -4.76 1.27 4.66
CA LYS A 245 -4.41 2.11 3.51
C LYS A 245 -3.55 3.30 3.92
N THR A 246 -2.23 3.15 3.88
CA THR A 246 -1.29 4.25 4.18
C THR A 246 -1.29 5.36 3.13
N GLY A 247 -1.81 5.08 1.92
CA GLY A 247 -2.05 6.07 0.88
C GLY A 247 -3.36 6.84 1.06
N LYS A 248 -3.62 7.77 0.14
CA LYS A 248 -4.86 8.56 0.12
C LYS A 248 -6.06 7.66 -0.18
N VAL A 249 -7.09 7.76 0.65
CA VAL A 249 -8.41 7.13 0.45
C VAL A 249 -9.40 8.23 0.10
N GLU A 250 -10.09 8.10 -1.03
CA GLU A 250 -11.11 9.06 -1.48
C GLU A 250 -12.52 8.52 -1.19
N ASP A 251 -13.49 9.42 -1.00
CA ASP A 251 -14.87 9.01 -0.67
C ASP A 251 -15.49 8.10 -1.73
N LYS A 252 -15.15 8.30 -3.01
CA LYS A 252 -15.60 7.42 -4.11
C LYS A 252 -15.10 5.97 -3.99
N ASP A 253 -14.01 5.74 -3.25
CA ASP A 253 -13.43 4.42 -3.07
C ASP A 253 -14.10 3.62 -1.94
N VAL A 254 -14.83 4.30 -1.04
CA VAL A 254 -15.39 3.72 0.19
C VAL A 254 -16.89 3.94 0.36
N ASN A 255 -17.51 4.78 -0.45
CA ASN A 255 -18.95 5.01 -0.42
C ASN A 255 -19.64 4.22 -1.53
N ILE A 256 -19.95 2.93 -1.29
CA ILE A 256 -20.51 1.99 -2.24
C ILE A 256 -21.96 1.69 -1.83
N THR A 257 -22.91 2.40 -2.45
CA THR A 257 -24.33 2.27 -2.20
C THR A 257 -25.04 1.72 -3.44
N ASP A 258 -26.28 1.28 -3.29
CA ASP A 258 -27.10 0.84 -4.45
C ASP A 258 -27.29 1.97 -5.48
N ASP A 259 -27.42 3.22 -5.02
CA ASP A 259 -27.66 4.38 -5.88
C ASP A 259 -26.44 4.73 -6.78
N ASN A 260 -25.22 4.44 -6.33
CA ASN A 260 -24.01 4.76 -7.08
C ASN A 260 -23.28 3.54 -7.67
N ALA A 261 -23.79 2.34 -7.42
CA ALA A 261 -23.17 1.08 -7.81
C ALA A 261 -22.88 1.01 -9.33
N GLU A 262 -23.85 1.40 -10.17
CA GLU A 262 -23.70 1.38 -11.63
C GLU A 262 -22.57 2.30 -12.09
N GLY A 263 -22.50 3.52 -11.57
CA GLY A 263 -21.42 4.47 -11.87
C GLY A 263 -20.04 3.99 -11.41
N ILE A 264 -19.97 3.30 -10.26
CA ILE A 264 -18.71 2.71 -9.77
C ILE A 264 -18.27 1.56 -10.69
N VAL A 265 -19.18 0.68 -11.09
CA VAL A 265 -18.88 -0.43 -12.01
C VAL A 265 -18.46 0.09 -13.40
N GLU A 266 -19.13 1.11 -13.93
CA GLU A 266 -18.69 1.78 -15.16
C GLU A 266 -17.30 2.39 -15.01
N ALA A 267 -17.00 3.05 -13.89
CA ALA A 267 -15.67 3.59 -13.62
C ALA A 267 -14.60 2.50 -13.50
N LEU A 268 -14.94 1.33 -12.97
CA LEU A 268 -14.04 0.18 -12.85
C LEU A 268 -13.67 -0.42 -14.22
N PHE A 269 -14.66 -0.72 -15.05
CA PHE A 269 -14.47 -1.50 -16.27
C PHE A 269 -14.44 -0.63 -17.55
N GLY A 270 -14.80 0.64 -17.44
CA GLY A 270 -14.80 1.57 -18.57
C GLY A 270 -13.42 1.87 -19.15
N PRO A 271 -13.31 2.26 -20.42
CA PRO A 271 -12.04 2.54 -21.08
C PRO A 271 -11.38 3.83 -20.55
N GLY A 272 -10.04 3.83 -20.45
CA GLY A 272 -9.23 5.04 -20.26
C GLY A 272 -9.36 5.74 -18.92
N ASN A 273 -9.87 5.11 -17.89
CA ASN A 273 -10.11 5.74 -16.59
C ASN A 273 -8.89 5.68 -15.65
N ALA A 274 -8.17 6.78 -15.54
CA ALA A 274 -7.03 6.93 -14.60
C ALA A 274 -7.46 6.95 -13.11
N GLY A 275 -8.75 7.18 -12.83
CA GLY A 275 -9.30 7.31 -11.49
C GLY A 275 -10.18 6.14 -11.05
N ARG A 276 -9.86 4.91 -11.45
CA ARG A 276 -10.64 3.71 -11.08
C ARG A 276 -10.76 3.55 -9.57
N PRO A 277 -11.96 3.23 -9.02
CA PRO A 277 -12.18 2.98 -7.60
C PRO A 277 -11.62 1.60 -7.19
N LYS A 278 -10.30 1.57 -6.95
CA LYS A 278 -9.52 0.34 -6.73
C LYS A 278 -9.86 -0.36 -5.42
N ILE A 279 -10.15 0.41 -4.38
CA ILE A 279 -10.52 -0.11 -3.06
C ILE A 279 -11.86 -0.84 -3.16
N ALA A 280 -12.85 -0.26 -3.84
CA ALA A 280 -14.14 -0.90 -4.08
C ALA A 280 -13.98 -2.29 -4.74
N PHE A 281 -13.12 -2.39 -5.76
CA PHE A 281 -12.86 -3.67 -6.41
C PHE A 281 -12.14 -4.69 -5.51
N GLN A 282 -11.20 -4.22 -4.71
CA GLN A 282 -10.50 -5.07 -3.75
C GLN A 282 -11.46 -5.62 -2.68
N LEU A 283 -12.35 -4.77 -2.16
CA LEU A 283 -13.37 -5.18 -1.18
C LEU A 283 -14.36 -6.18 -1.78
N TYR A 284 -14.76 -5.97 -3.04
CA TYR A 284 -15.58 -6.95 -3.77
C TYR A 284 -14.93 -8.33 -3.78
N LEU A 285 -13.66 -8.42 -4.17
CA LEU A 285 -12.95 -9.70 -4.20
C LEU A 285 -12.85 -10.34 -2.81
N TYR A 286 -12.62 -9.56 -1.77
CA TYR A 286 -12.57 -10.07 -0.40
C TYR A 286 -13.93 -10.63 0.04
N ASP A 287 -15.02 -9.94 -0.28
CA ASP A 287 -16.37 -10.41 0.02
C ASP A 287 -16.67 -11.73 -0.70
N VAL A 288 -16.34 -11.85 -1.99
CA VAL A 288 -16.50 -13.08 -2.77
C VAL A 288 -15.72 -14.22 -2.12
N PHE A 289 -14.43 -14.02 -1.83
CA PHE A 289 -13.58 -15.06 -1.24
C PHE A 289 -14.07 -15.51 0.14
N CYS A 290 -14.57 -14.57 0.96
CA CYS A 290 -15.07 -14.89 2.27
C CYS A 290 -16.43 -15.62 2.23
N ARG A 291 -17.36 -15.18 1.36
CA ARG A 291 -18.69 -15.79 1.20
C ARG A 291 -18.60 -17.25 0.74
N GLU A 292 -17.66 -17.55 -0.14
CA GLU A 292 -17.49 -18.90 -0.67
C GLU A 292 -16.61 -19.81 0.20
N SER A 293 -15.93 -19.23 1.17
CA SER A 293 -15.16 -20.01 2.14
C SER A 293 -16.10 -20.78 3.07
N LYS A 294 -15.93 -22.11 3.16
CA LYS A 294 -16.71 -22.98 4.07
C LYS A 294 -16.65 -22.53 5.53
N ASN A 295 -15.58 -21.85 5.92
CA ASN A 295 -15.34 -21.40 7.29
C ASN A 295 -16.17 -20.16 7.67
N TYR A 296 -16.63 -19.39 6.67
CA TYR A 296 -17.25 -18.08 6.90
C TYR A 296 -18.65 -17.96 6.31
N ASN A 297 -19.10 -19.00 5.61
CA ASN A 297 -20.42 -19.03 4.99
C ASN A 297 -21.53 -18.80 6.04
N GLY A 298 -22.48 -17.92 5.69
CA GLY A 298 -23.60 -17.55 6.55
C GLY A 298 -23.29 -16.50 7.61
N GLN A 299 -22.06 -15.99 7.70
CA GLN A 299 -21.71 -14.87 8.57
C GLN A 299 -21.85 -13.53 7.84
N ARG A 300 -22.16 -12.47 8.58
CA ARG A 300 -22.21 -11.10 8.05
C ARG A 300 -20.80 -10.58 7.84
N MET A 301 -20.47 -10.16 6.62
CA MET A 301 -19.20 -9.48 6.31
C MET A 301 -19.32 -7.97 6.51
N VAL A 302 -18.34 -7.39 7.20
CA VAL A 302 -18.21 -5.95 7.40
C VAL A 302 -16.82 -5.53 6.95
N ASN A 303 -16.75 -4.81 5.84
CA ASN A 303 -15.49 -4.25 5.34
C ASN A 303 -15.14 -2.98 6.11
N VAL A 304 -13.88 -2.85 6.50
CA VAL A 304 -13.39 -1.72 7.29
C VAL A 304 -12.07 -1.22 6.71
N ILE A 305 -12.02 0.06 6.40
CA ILE A 305 -10.78 0.71 5.94
C ILE A 305 -10.18 1.53 7.06
N TYR A 306 -8.91 1.28 7.35
CA TYR A 306 -8.11 2.07 8.27
C TYR A 306 -7.11 2.93 7.49
N PRO A 307 -7.42 4.20 7.20
CA PRO A 307 -6.47 5.15 6.63
C PRO A 307 -5.69 5.86 7.76
N PRO A 308 -4.52 5.35 8.19
CA PRO A 308 -3.86 5.83 9.41
C PRO A 308 -3.52 7.32 9.37
N ALA A 309 -3.26 7.88 8.19
CA ALA A 309 -3.05 9.32 8.03
C ALA A 309 -4.30 10.15 8.39
N ASN A 310 -5.50 9.63 8.14
CA ASN A 310 -6.76 10.32 8.40
C ASN A 310 -7.33 10.05 9.80
N LEU A 311 -6.87 9.00 10.50
CA LEU A 311 -7.39 8.62 11.82
C LEU A 311 -7.16 9.67 12.91
N PHE A 312 -6.34 10.67 12.64
CA PHE A 312 -6.16 11.83 13.54
C PHE A 312 -7.38 12.74 13.57
N THR A 313 -8.11 12.83 12.48
CA THR A 313 -9.25 13.74 12.30
C THR A 313 -10.57 13.05 12.03
N GLU A 314 -10.52 11.83 11.49
CA GLU A 314 -11.70 11.09 11.06
C GLU A 314 -11.83 9.75 11.81
N PRO A 315 -13.06 9.23 12.01
CA PRO A 315 -13.25 7.88 12.54
C PRO A 315 -12.86 6.82 11.50
N VAL A 316 -12.74 5.59 11.96
CA VAL A 316 -12.63 4.41 11.07
C VAL A 316 -13.92 4.29 10.25
N LYS A 317 -13.78 4.01 8.96
CA LYS A 317 -14.93 3.89 8.05
C LYS A 317 -15.29 2.42 7.84
N GLU A 318 -16.51 2.05 8.23
CA GLU A 318 -17.13 0.83 7.72
C GLU A 318 -17.55 1.09 6.28
N VAL A 319 -17.24 0.16 5.39
CA VAL A 319 -17.54 0.27 3.96
C VAL A 319 -18.56 -0.82 3.59
N PRO A 320 -19.84 -0.49 3.61
CA PRO A 320 -20.85 -1.42 3.13
C PRO A 320 -20.65 -1.64 1.63
N VAL A 321 -20.53 -2.89 1.23
CA VAL A 321 -20.54 -3.26 -0.18
C VAL A 321 -21.97 -3.64 -0.54
N SER A 322 -22.61 -2.86 -1.43
CA SER A 322 -24.01 -3.07 -1.79
C SER A 322 -24.20 -4.35 -2.60
N GLU A 323 -25.34 -5.02 -2.43
CA GLU A 323 -25.72 -6.20 -3.21
C GLU A 323 -25.80 -5.89 -4.72
N THR A 324 -26.29 -4.70 -5.06
CA THR A 324 -26.33 -4.21 -6.45
C THR A 324 -24.94 -4.10 -7.05
N PHE A 325 -23.96 -3.54 -6.30
CA PHE A 325 -22.58 -3.45 -6.75
C PHE A 325 -21.96 -4.84 -6.95
N MET A 326 -22.19 -5.77 -6.00
CA MET A 326 -21.71 -7.15 -6.09
C MET A 326 -22.21 -7.81 -7.39
N ARG A 327 -23.51 -7.80 -7.62
CA ARG A 327 -24.16 -8.40 -8.81
C ARG A 327 -23.64 -7.79 -10.11
N LEU A 328 -23.61 -6.46 -10.22
CA LEU A 328 -23.14 -5.76 -11.42
C LEU A 328 -21.65 -6.01 -11.71
N THR A 329 -20.84 -6.18 -10.66
CA THR A 329 -19.41 -6.48 -10.83
C THR A 329 -19.20 -7.93 -11.29
N GLU A 330 -20.01 -8.86 -10.80
CA GLU A 330 -19.97 -10.28 -11.20
C GLU A 330 -20.36 -10.47 -12.69
N GLU A 331 -21.29 -9.66 -13.18
CA GLU A 331 -21.72 -9.67 -14.60
C GLU A 331 -20.64 -9.17 -15.59
N LYS A 332 -19.60 -8.49 -15.11
CA LYS A 332 -18.49 -7.91 -15.91
C LYS A 332 -17.24 -8.77 -15.92
#